data_65aded7018d28bcc3ce8f5656e57036e
#
_entry.id   65aded7018d28bcc3ce8f5656e57036e
#
_cell.length_a   1.000
_cell.length_b   1.000
_cell.length_c   1.000
_cell.angle_alpha   90.00
_cell.angle_beta   90.00
_cell.angle_gamma   90.00
#
_symmetry.space_group_name_H-M   'P 1'
#
loop_
_entity.id
_entity.type
_entity.pdbx_description
1 polymer ?
#
loop_
_entity_poly.entity_id
_entity_poly.type
_entity_poly.pdbx_seq_one_letter_code
_entity_poly.pdbx_strand_id
1 'polypeptide(L)'
;RNKSVILGPGINIYRTPLNGRNFEYMGEDPYLTSQMVVPYVQGVQSNGVAACVKHFALNNNEINRHTSNPIVDDRTLYEIYLPGFKAAAQEGDAWSFMGGYNLFRGEHASYNPILMNDILKGEWGWDGAVISDWGAVHDTRTAVSGGLDMEFGSWTNGLSNGASNAYDNYFLANPYLKGIQDGTYSTTELDDKVRRVLRLTLRTAMDRKRPFGSMGSDEHVRACREIGADGVVLLQNRDNLLPLNLDGKKKIAVIGENAIKMMTVGGGSSSLKARYEITPLDGLKSRIGDKADIVYARGYVGDPTGEYNGVVTGQNLDDPRSPEELRDEAVRVAKDADIVLFFGGLNKSNHQDCEDTDRESLDLPYGQNELIEAIAAANPNIAVINISGTGVAMPWTGKVKSIMQAWYLGNETGNALADVLTGEVNPSGKLPYTYYATLDQCGAHKLGEYPGHPAIDKLGNEVMDMPYNEGIYVGYRFIDKNKLKPTFPFGHGLSYTEFKYGKATINKNAGSADDTFTVTVPVTNVGDREGKDVVQLYISDLKSTIDRPVKELKGFKKVSLKPGETAEVKFTISRDALSYFDADKHQWARQAAIYIQRYLSL
;
A
#
# COMPACT_ATOMS: atom_id res chain seq x y z
N ARG A 1 12.58 22.40 -4.14
CA ARG A 1 13.81 22.59 -3.35
C ARG A 1 14.95 21.68 -3.78
N ASN A 2 15.25 21.60 -5.08
CA ASN A 2 16.40 20.88 -5.63
C ASN A 2 16.61 19.43 -5.12
N LYS A 3 15.53 18.71 -4.80
CA LYS A 3 15.61 17.27 -4.55
C LYS A 3 15.57 16.56 -5.88
N SER A 4 16.50 15.62 -6.07
CA SER A 4 16.69 14.94 -7.35
C SER A 4 16.06 13.55 -7.37
N VAL A 5 15.87 12.95 -6.20
CA VAL A 5 15.30 11.61 -6.02
C VAL A 5 14.25 11.65 -4.92
N ILE A 6 13.11 11.05 -5.15
CA ILE A 6 12.14 10.70 -4.11
C ILE A 6 12.26 9.22 -3.77
N LEU A 7 12.37 8.89 -2.48
CA LEU A 7 12.52 7.51 -2.02
C LEU A 7 11.15 6.82 -1.96
N GLY A 8 10.63 6.52 -3.11
CA GLY A 8 9.31 5.93 -3.32
C GLY A 8 8.97 5.76 -4.82
N PRO A 9 7.92 5.00 -5.12
CA PRO A 9 6.95 4.39 -4.21
C PRO A 9 7.47 3.10 -3.55
N GLY A 10 6.92 2.78 -2.36
CA GLY A 10 6.98 1.43 -1.79
C GLY A 10 5.96 0.54 -2.51
N ILE A 11 6.38 -0.69 -2.90
CA ILE A 11 5.52 -1.58 -3.69
C ILE A 11 5.58 -3.07 -3.28
N ASN A 12 6.08 -3.36 -2.09
CA ASN A 12 6.07 -4.73 -1.59
C ASN A 12 4.63 -5.25 -1.44
N ILE A 13 4.44 -6.53 -1.68
CA ILE A 13 3.12 -7.17 -1.59
C ILE A 13 2.69 -7.32 -0.12
N TYR A 14 1.42 -7.10 0.17
CA TYR A 14 0.80 -7.36 1.47
C TYR A 14 0.73 -8.86 1.73
N ARG A 15 1.84 -9.45 2.22
CA ARG A 15 1.88 -10.85 2.60
C ARG A 15 1.12 -11.11 3.91
N THR A 16 1.26 -10.17 4.85
CA THR A 16 0.59 -10.20 6.14
C THR A 16 -0.14 -8.88 6.41
N PRO A 17 -1.33 -8.90 7.03
CA PRO A 17 -2.02 -7.68 7.44
C PRO A 17 -1.33 -6.97 8.62
N LEU A 18 -0.35 -7.61 9.27
CA LEU A 18 0.34 -7.05 10.43
C LEU A 18 1.57 -6.22 10.08
N ASN A 19 2.09 -6.29 8.84
CA ASN A 19 3.26 -5.52 8.43
C ASN A 19 3.03 -4.02 8.66
N GLY A 20 3.90 -3.41 9.47
CA GLY A 20 3.80 -2.00 9.86
C GLY A 20 3.91 -1.02 8.70
N ARG A 21 4.54 -1.40 7.58
CA ARG A 21 4.70 -0.54 6.39
C ARG A 21 3.66 -0.78 5.30
N ASN A 22 2.63 -1.58 5.53
CA ASN A 22 1.55 -1.75 4.56
C ASN A 22 0.93 -0.41 4.12
N PHE A 23 0.89 0.59 5.00
CA PHE A 23 0.30 1.91 4.71
C PHE A 23 0.97 2.65 3.54
N GLU A 24 2.20 2.32 3.18
CA GLU A 24 2.93 2.93 2.06
C GLU A 24 3.04 2.00 0.83
N TYR A 25 2.47 0.79 0.88
CA TYR A 25 2.47 -0.18 -0.22
C TYR A 25 1.13 -0.18 -0.98
N MET A 26 1.05 -0.90 -2.11
CA MET A 26 -0.08 -0.78 -3.05
C MET A 26 -1.14 -1.88 -2.91
N GLY A 27 -0.86 -2.97 -2.20
CA GLY A 27 -1.83 -4.04 -1.95
C GLY A 27 -1.28 -5.46 -2.05
N GLU A 28 -2.20 -6.43 -2.12
CA GLU A 28 -1.88 -7.86 -2.10
C GLU A 28 -1.79 -8.50 -3.51
N ASP A 29 -2.15 -7.75 -4.55
CA ASP A 29 -2.23 -8.28 -5.92
C ASP A 29 -1.10 -7.77 -6.81
N PRO A 30 -0.30 -8.64 -7.43
CA PRO A 30 0.83 -8.26 -8.28
C PRO A 30 0.41 -7.52 -9.56
N TYR A 31 -0.76 -7.82 -10.13
CA TYR A 31 -1.26 -7.10 -11.30
C TYR A 31 -1.69 -5.69 -10.96
N LEU A 32 -2.44 -5.52 -9.85
CA LEU A 32 -2.80 -4.19 -9.34
C LEU A 32 -1.55 -3.35 -9.09
N THR A 33 -0.57 -3.90 -8.36
CA THR A 33 0.69 -3.21 -8.05
C THR A 33 1.43 -2.80 -9.33
N SER A 34 1.51 -3.71 -10.33
CA SER A 34 2.16 -3.42 -11.62
C SER A 34 1.47 -2.27 -12.36
N GLN A 35 0.13 -2.26 -12.41
CA GLN A 35 -0.61 -1.23 -13.11
C GLN A 35 -0.61 0.13 -12.39
N MET A 36 -0.45 0.15 -11.07
CA MET A 36 -0.42 1.39 -10.28
C MET A 36 0.99 2.02 -10.23
N VAL A 37 2.05 1.21 -10.18
CA VAL A 37 3.42 1.72 -10.07
C VAL A 37 3.87 2.46 -11.33
N VAL A 38 3.49 1.98 -12.52
CA VAL A 38 3.91 2.57 -13.80
C VAL A 38 3.53 4.05 -13.92
N PRO A 39 2.24 4.45 -13.82
CA PRO A 39 1.87 5.87 -13.91
C PRO A 39 2.41 6.69 -12.73
N TYR A 40 2.60 6.09 -11.55
CA TYR A 40 3.24 6.78 -10.42
C TYR A 40 4.68 7.17 -10.76
N VAL A 41 5.50 6.23 -11.22
CA VAL A 41 6.89 6.47 -11.63
C VAL A 41 6.96 7.52 -12.74
N GLN A 42 6.16 7.35 -13.80
CA GLN A 42 6.11 8.29 -14.93
C GLN A 42 5.70 9.69 -14.49
N GLY A 43 4.69 9.81 -13.61
CA GLY A 43 4.22 11.09 -13.08
C GLY A 43 5.27 11.81 -12.24
N VAL A 44 6.02 11.10 -11.38
CA VAL A 44 7.14 11.66 -10.62
C VAL A 44 8.25 12.12 -11.58
N GLN A 45 8.65 11.27 -12.51
CA GLN A 45 9.78 11.51 -13.41
C GLN A 45 9.51 12.58 -14.47
N SER A 46 8.25 12.82 -14.85
CA SER A 46 7.85 13.93 -15.72
C SER A 46 8.22 15.31 -15.14
N ASN A 47 8.46 15.39 -13.83
CA ASN A 47 8.92 16.59 -13.13
C ASN A 47 10.45 16.66 -12.98
N GLY A 48 11.22 15.79 -13.63
CA GLY A 48 12.68 15.74 -13.53
C GLY A 48 13.17 15.29 -12.14
N VAL A 49 12.37 14.51 -11.41
CA VAL A 49 12.71 13.87 -10.14
C VAL A 49 12.70 12.37 -10.36
N ALA A 50 13.77 11.67 -9.97
CA ALA A 50 13.79 10.22 -10.06
C ALA A 50 12.84 9.60 -9.02
N ALA A 51 12.03 8.66 -9.44
CA ALA A 51 11.39 7.71 -8.55
C ALA A 51 12.44 6.68 -8.12
N CYS A 52 12.48 6.36 -6.83
CA CYS A 52 13.30 5.28 -6.27
C CYS A 52 12.36 4.21 -5.74
N VAL A 53 12.07 3.23 -6.57
CA VAL A 53 11.11 2.17 -6.26
C VAL A 53 11.68 1.23 -5.20
N LYS A 54 10.91 0.91 -4.16
CA LYS A 54 11.38 0.21 -2.96
C LYS A 54 10.37 -0.78 -2.41
N HIS A 55 10.78 -1.75 -1.55
CA HIS A 55 12.15 -2.17 -1.24
C HIS A 55 12.45 -3.46 -2.00
N PHE A 56 13.38 -3.45 -2.92
CA PHE A 56 13.69 -4.56 -3.83
C PHE A 56 14.62 -5.58 -3.19
N ALA A 57 14.13 -6.78 -2.87
CA ALA A 57 12.76 -7.28 -2.87
C ALA A 57 12.49 -8.08 -1.59
N LEU A 58 11.20 -8.45 -1.38
CA LEU A 58 10.77 -9.33 -0.29
C LEU A 58 10.83 -8.73 1.13
N ASN A 59 10.89 -7.42 1.29
CA ASN A 59 10.71 -6.75 2.58
C ASN A 59 9.22 -6.68 2.94
N ASN A 60 8.66 -7.81 3.43
CA ASN A 60 7.22 -7.98 3.67
C ASN A 60 6.84 -8.00 5.16
N ASN A 61 7.77 -7.63 6.03
CA ASN A 61 7.63 -7.48 7.48
C ASN A 61 8.64 -6.46 8.00
N GLU A 62 8.34 -5.84 9.14
CA GLU A 62 9.25 -4.92 9.82
C GLU A 62 9.93 -5.58 11.02
N ILE A 63 9.24 -6.49 11.71
CA ILE A 63 9.86 -7.26 12.78
C ILE A 63 11.04 -8.08 12.23
N ASN A 64 12.21 -7.95 12.87
CA ASN A 64 13.44 -8.63 12.46
C ASN A 64 13.88 -8.36 11.00
N ARG A 65 13.50 -7.22 10.39
CA ARG A 65 13.73 -6.94 8.97
C ARG A 65 15.20 -7.03 8.54
N HIS A 66 16.14 -6.75 9.44
CA HIS A 66 17.60 -6.83 9.17
C HIS A 66 18.14 -8.27 9.16
N THR A 67 17.44 -9.21 9.76
CA THR A 67 17.83 -10.63 9.84
C THR A 67 16.81 -11.55 9.18
N SER A 68 15.70 -11.01 8.71
CA SER A 68 14.65 -11.74 7.99
C SER A 68 15.21 -12.38 6.73
N ASN A 69 15.03 -13.70 6.57
CA ASN A 69 15.48 -14.50 5.45
C ASN A 69 14.30 -15.18 4.74
N PRO A 70 13.62 -14.50 3.81
CA PRO A 70 12.54 -15.08 3.02
C PRO A 70 13.00 -16.32 2.24
N ILE A 71 12.36 -17.46 2.51
CA ILE A 71 12.56 -18.71 1.79
C ILE A 71 11.39 -18.89 0.82
N VAL A 72 11.62 -18.51 -0.41
CA VAL A 72 10.61 -18.45 -1.48
C VAL A 72 11.07 -19.22 -2.70
N ASP A 73 10.18 -20.00 -3.31
CA ASP A 73 10.43 -20.67 -4.58
C ASP A 73 10.36 -19.68 -5.77
N ASP A 74 10.97 -20.07 -6.90
CA ASP A 74 11.08 -19.19 -8.07
C ASP A 74 9.70 -18.84 -8.64
N ARG A 75 8.76 -19.77 -8.66
CA ARG A 75 7.42 -19.50 -9.18
C ARG A 75 6.72 -18.42 -8.36
N THR A 76 6.72 -18.57 -7.06
CA THR A 76 6.15 -17.58 -6.12
C THR A 76 6.84 -16.23 -6.25
N LEU A 77 8.18 -16.23 -6.33
CA LEU A 77 8.97 -15.02 -6.53
C LEU A 77 8.54 -14.27 -7.80
N TYR A 78 8.51 -14.96 -8.95
CA TYR A 78 8.22 -14.36 -10.26
C TYR A 78 6.74 -14.05 -10.49
N GLU A 79 5.80 -14.80 -9.90
CA GLU A 79 4.37 -14.55 -10.08
C GLU A 79 3.79 -13.53 -9.10
N ILE A 80 4.36 -13.40 -7.90
CA ILE A 80 3.78 -12.57 -6.81
C ILE A 80 4.66 -11.37 -6.46
N TYR A 81 5.95 -11.56 -6.17
CA TYR A 81 6.76 -10.53 -5.53
C TYR A 81 7.55 -9.65 -6.50
N LEU A 82 7.90 -10.13 -7.67
CA LEU A 82 8.67 -9.38 -8.67
C LEU A 82 7.84 -8.61 -9.71
N PRO A 83 6.57 -8.93 -10.04
CA PRO A 83 5.89 -8.28 -11.16
C PRO A 83 5.78 -6.76 -11.06
N GLY A 84 5.48 -6.23 -9.88
CA GLY A 84 5.42 -4.78 -9.66
C GLY A 84 6.77 -4.09 -9.92
N PHE A 85 7.86 -4.68 -9.46
CA PHE A 85 9.22 -4.17 -9.70
C PHE A 85 9.61 -4.27 -11.18
N LYS A 86 9.26 -5.37 -11.85
CA LYS A 86 9.47 -5.54 -13.29
C LYS A 86 8.74 -4.47 -14.10
N ALA A 87 7.47 -4.23 -13.79
CA ALA A 87 6.67 -3.19 -14.43
C ALA A 87 7.28 -1.79 -14.19
N ALA A 88 7.73 -1.50 -12.97
CA ALA A 88 8.41 -0.25 -12.66
C ALA A 88 9.70 -0.06 -13.47
N ALA A 89 10.48 -1.14 -13.67
CA ALA A 89 11.74 -1.11 -14.42
C ALA A 89 11.50 -0.96 -15.92
N GLN A 90 10.63 -1.80 -16.51
CA GLN A 90 10.49 -1.92 -17.97
C GLN A 90 9.42 -1.00 -18.58
N GLU A 91 8.30 -0.78 -17.89
CA GLU A 91 7.18 0.03 -18.39
C GLU A 91 7.20 1.44 -17.77
N GLY A 92 7.57 1.53 -16.49
CA GLY A 92 7.70 2.81 -15.77
C GLY A 92 8.99 3.57 -16.10
N ASP A 93 10.02 2.90 -16.63
CA ASP A 93 11.38 3.45 -16.82
C ASP A 93 11.91 4.09 -15.53
N ALA A 94 11.78 3.40 -14.39
CA ALA A 94 12.25 3.91 -13.11
C ALA A 94 13.75 4.17 -13.15
N TRP A 95 14.20 5.35 -12.69
CA TRP A 95 15.61 5.76 -12.77
C TRP A 95 16.44 5.28 -11.59
N SER A 96 15.78 4.86 -10.49
CA SER A 96 16.47 4.26 -9.35
C SER A 96 15.59 3.24 -8.64
N PHE A 97 16.26 2.30 -7.95
CA PHE A 97 15.66 1.32 -7.05
C PHE A 97 16.37 1.36 -5.71
N MET A 98 15.66 1.10 -4.63
CA MET A 98 16.23 0.89 -3.30
C MET A 98 16.14 -0.58 -2.94
N GLY A 99 17.27 -1.17 -2.50
CA GLY A 99 17.29 -2.53 -1.97
C GLY A 99 16.57 -2.66 -0.63
N GLY A 100 16.22 -3.88 -0.26
CA GLY A 100 15.61 -4.17 1.05
C GLY A 100 16.67 -4.47 2.13
N TYR A 101 16.23 -4.46 3.39
CA TYR A 101 17.06 -4.86 4.54
C TYR A 101 17.23 -6.36 4.67
N ASN A 102 16.22 -7.12 4.28
CA ASN A 102 16.14 -8.57 4.43
C ASN A 102 17.21 -9.30 3.63
N LEU A 103 17.45 -10.55 4.01
CA LEU A 103 18.24 -11.46 3.19
C LEU A 103 17.41 -12.03 2.03
N PHE A 104 18.08 -12.54 1.04
CA PHE A 104 17.55 -13.38 -0.02
C PHE A 104 18.60 -14.41 -0.42
N ARG A 105 18.30 -15.70 -0.20
CA ARG A 105 19.24 -16.81 -0.51
C ARG A 105 20.62 -16.66 0.12
N GLY A 106 20.66 -16.12 1.35
CA GLY A 106 21.86 -16.01 2.15
C GLY A 106 22.68 -14.73 1.99
N GLU A 107 22.18 -13.74 1.18
CA GLU A 107 22.81 -12.44 1.04
C GLU A 107 21.78 -11.32 1.18
N HIS A 108 22.16 -10.18 1.74
CA HIS A 108 21.27 -9.04 1.92
C HIS A 108 20.76 -8.48 0.60
N ALA A 109 19.45 -8.22 0.52
CA ALA A 109 18.78 -7.79 -0.70
C ALA A 109 19.38 -6.52 -1.32
N SER A 110 19.86 -5.56 -0.52
CA SER A 110 20.44 -4.30 -1.01
C SER A 110 21.66 -4.47 -1.94
N TYR A 111 22.38 -5.58 -1.83
CA TYR A 111 23.53 -5.91 -2.68
C TYR A 111 23.57 -7.38 -3.09
N ASN A 112 22.40 -7.99 -3.20
CA ASN A 112 22.25 -9.39 -3.61
C ASN A 112 22.52 -9.55 -5.11
N PRO A 113 23.55 -10.33 -5.54
CA PRO A 113 23.89 -10.44 -6.95
C PRO A 113 22.76 -11.04 -7.80
N ILE A 114 21.97 -11.97 -7.27
CA ILE A 114 20.84 -12.57 -8.01
C ILE A 114 19.78 -11.50 -8.26
N LEU A 115 19.38 -10.74 -7.23
CA LEU A 115 18.37 -9.70 -7.39
C LEU A 115 18.88 -8.56 -8.28
N MET A 116 20.08 -8.04 -8.01
CA MET A 116 20.57 -6.81 -8.61
C MET A 116 21.21 -7.02 -9.99
N ASN A 117 22.09 -8.02 -10.11
CA ASN A 117 22.81 -8.25 -11.36
C ASN A 117 22.02 -9.17 -12.30
N ASP A 118 21.60 -10.35 -11.81
CA ASP A 118 21.00 -11.34 -12.71
C ASP A 118 19.58 -10.93 -13.12
N ILE A 119 18.72 -10.55 -12.18
CA ILE A 119 17.32 -10.22 -12.46
C ILE A 119 17.18 -8.77 -12.93
N LEU A 120 17.51 -7.77 -12.07
CA LEU A 120 17.21 -6.37 -12.36
C LEU A 120 18.00 -5.84 -13.56
N LYS A 121 19.34 -5.96 -13.52
CA LYS A 121 20.24 -5.41 -14.54
C LYS A 121 20.34 -6.35 -15.75
N GLY A 122 20.38 -7.66 -15.55
CA GLY A 122 20.55 -8.68 -16.59
C GLY A 122 19.24 -9.04 -17.29
N GLU A 123 18.36 -9.77 -16.62
CA GLU A 123 17.13 -10.30 -17.22
C GLU A 123 16.17 -9.18 -17.69
N TRP A 124 16.01 -8.11 -16.89
CA TRP A 124 15.13 -7.00 -17.25
C TRP A 124 15.84 -5.91 -18.07
N GLY A 125 17.17 -5.94 -18.21
CA GLY A 125 17.93 -4.97 -18.99
C GLY A 125 17.88 -3.55 -18.42
N TRP A 126 17.63 -3.38 -17.14
CA TRP A 126 17.47 -2.08 -16.51
C TRP A 126 18.81 -1.36 -16.30
N ASP A 127 18.87 -0.05 -16.61
CA ASP A 127 20.09 0.74 -16.65
C ASP A 127 20.20 1.84 -15.58
N GLY A 128 19.24 1.95 -14.68
CA GLY A 128 19.23 2.94 -13.59
C GLY A 128 20.23 2.65 -12.47
N ALA A 129 20.15 3.39 -11.36
CA ALA A 129 21.04 3.27 -10.21
C ALA A 129 20.33 2.59 -9.02
N VAL A 130 20.99 1.58 -8.42
CA VAL A 130 20.57 0.94 -7.19
C VAL A 130 21.15 1.70 -6.00
N ILE A 131 20.30 2.05 -5.03
CA ILE A 131 20.70 2.61 -3.74
C ILE A 131 20.42 1.59 -2.62
N SER A 132 21.25 1.57 -1.58
CA SER A 132 20.95 0.79 -0.38
C SER A 132 19.84 1.47 0.43
N ASP A 133 19.13 0.70 1.22
CA ASP A 133 18.43 1.29 2.37
C ASP A 133 19.46 1.73 3.43
N TRP A 134 19.05 2.55 4.42
CA TRP A 134 19.94 3.15 5.41
C TRP A 134 20.52 2.12 6.35
N GLY A 135 21.85 1.91 6.29
CA GLY A 135 22.52 0.91 7.10
C GLY A 135 22.35 -0.53 6.61
N ALA A 136 21.87 -0.74 5.39
CA ALA A 136 21.65 -2.06 4.82
C ALA A 136 22.89 -2.70 4.17
N VAL A 137 24.07 -2.06 4.25
CA VAL A 137 25.34 -2.61 3.72
C VAL A 137 26.20 -3.08 4.87
N HIS A 138 26.74 -4.30 4.76
CA HIS A 138 27.46 -4.97 5.85
C HIS A 138 28.89 -5.41 5.48
N ASP A 139 29.25 -5.46 4.19
CA ASP A 139 30.61 -5.75 3.76
C ASP A 139 30.95 -5.12 2.40
N THR A 140 32.24 -4.84 2.18
CA THR A 140 32.73 -4.22 0.95
C THR A 140 32.74 -5.18 -0.24
N ARG A 141 33.12 -6.44 -0.05
CA ARG A 141 33.30 -7.39 -1.15
C ARG A 141 31.99 -7.59 -1.90
N THR A 142 30.94 -7.95 -1.16
CA THR A 142 29.63 -8.23 -1.76
C THR A 142 28.96 -6.94 -2.26
N ALA A 143 29.11 -5.82 -1.56
CA ALA A 143 28.61 -4.53 -2.04
C ALA A 143 29.25 -4.09 -3.37
N VAL A 144 30.54 -4.39 -3.58
CA VAL A 144 31.25 -4.10 -4.84
C VAL A 144 30.70 -4.96 -5.97
N SER A 145 30.65 -6.29 -5.79
CA SER A 145 30.28 -7.25 -6.84
C SER A 145 28.78 -7.51 -6.98
N GLY A 146 28.00 -7.26 -5.92
CA GLY A 146 26.57 -7.61 -5.85
C GLY A 146 25.61 -6.64 -6.52
N GLY A 147 26.12 -5.61 -7.20
CA GLY A 147 25.29 -4.73 -8.03
C GLY A 147 24.75 -3.48 -7.34
N LEU A 148 25.11 -3.18 -6.11
CA LEU A 148 24.82 -1.90 -5.45
C LEU A 148 25.63 -0.76 -6.10
N ASP A 149 24.97 0.38 -6.37
CA ASP A 149 25.63 1.52 -7.01
C ASP A 149 25.90 2.69 -6.05
N MET A 150 25.06 2.86 -5.01
CA MET A 150 25.19 3.93 -4.02
C MET A 150 24.83 3.41 -2.62
N GLU A 151 25.69 3.68 -1.66
CA GLU A 151 25.51 3.30 -0.25
C GLU A 151 25.00 4.49 0.57
N PHE A 152 24.03 4.23 1.45
CA PHE A 152 23.44 5.24 2.34
C PHE A 152 23.34 4.75 3.78
N GLY A 153 23.57 5.68 4.72
CA GLY A 153 23.26 5.52 6.14
C GLY A 153 24.09 4.52 6.91
N SER A 154 25.21 4.01 6.37
CA SER A 154 26.07 3.07 7.10
C SER A 154 26.83 3.78 8.24
N TRP A 155 26.77 3.18 9.44
CA TRP A 155 27.46 3.68 10.63
C TRP A 155 28.66 2.80 10.93
N THR A 156 29.74 2.97 10.16
CA THR A 156 30.96 2.20 10.30
C THR A 156 31.95 2.84 11.26
N ASN A 157 32.80 2.03 11.92
CA ASN A 157 33.90 2.49 12.80
C ASN A 157 33.47 3.46 13.90
N GLY A 158 32.25 3.31 14.45
CA GLY A 158 31.73 4.16 15.54
C GLY A 158 31.37 5.57 15.12
N LEU A 159 31.28 5.87 13.82
CA LEU A 159 30.81 7.16 13.34
C LEU A 159 29.33 7.32 13.62
N SER A 160 28.95 8.47 14.10
CA SER A 160 27.56 8.82 14.32
C SER A 160 26.97 9.61 13.15
N ASN A 161 25.65 9.56 12.98
CA ASN A 161 24.96 10.38 11.99
C ASN A 161 25.30 11.87 12.20
N GLY A 162 25.70 12.54 11.11
CA GLY A 162 26.10 13.95 11.14
C GLY A 162 27.57 14.25 11.44
N ALA A 163 28.41 13.23 11.70
CA ALA A 163 29.85 13.43 11.77
C ALA A 163 30.39 13.91 10.41
N SER A 164 31.37 14.83 10.40
CA SER A 164 31.91 15.45 9.19
C SER A 164 32.60 14.46 8.25
N ASN A 165 33.06 13.33 8.77
CA ASN A 165 33.74 12.24 8.04
C ASN A 165 32.92 10.94 8.04
N ALA A 166 31.62 10.99 8.25
CA ALA A 166 30.75 9.83 8.36
C ALA A 166 30.76 8.96 7.08
N TYR A 167 31.00 9.56 5.93
CA TYR A 167 30.98 8.86 4.64
C TYR A 167 32.32 8.20 4.27
N ASP A 168 33.44 8.63 4.85
CA ASP A 168 34.76 8.18 4.46
C ASP A 168 34.97 6.68 4.70
N ASN A 169 34.34 6.13 5.70
CA ASN A 169 34.46 4.74 6.11
C ASN A 169 33.28 3.86 5.71
N TYR A 170 32.39 4.34 4.86
CA TYR A 170 31.36 3.49 4.26
C TYR A 170 32.03 2.35 3.46
N PHE A 171 31.35 1.23 3.29
CA PHE A 171 31.89 0.05 2.62
C PHE A 171 32.28 0.33 1.17
N LEU A 172 31.54 1.19 0.47
CA LEU A 172 31.86 1.65 -0.89
C LEU A 172 32.72 2.93 -0.94
N ALA A 173 33.30 3.39 0.17
CA ALA A 173 34.18 4.55 0.25
C ALA A 173 35.66 4.12 0.41
N ASN A 174 36.36 4.53 1.48
CA ASN A 174 37.78 4.23 1.69
C ASN A 174 38.11 2.72 1.68
N PRO A 175 37.30 1.80 2.24
CA PRO A 175 37.57 0.37 2.10
C PRO A 175 37.62 -0.10 0.64
N TYR A 176 36.70 0.37 -0.20
CA TYR A 176 36.68 0.06 -1.63
C TYR A 176 37.87 0.72 -2.36
N LEU A 177 38.16 2.00 -2.10
CA LEU A 177 39.28 2.72 -2.67
C LEU A 177 40.62 2.00 -2.36
N LYS A 178 40.83 1.56 -1.12
CA LYS A 178 41.99 0.80 -0.71
C LYS A 178 42.10 -0.51 -1.49
N GLY A 179 40.98 -1.25 -1.63
CA GLY A 179 40.97 -2.50 -2.39
C GLY A 179 41.29 -2.34 -3.87
N ILE A 180 40.95 -1.19 -4.48
CA ILE A 180 41.36 -0.84 -5.85
C ILE A 180 42.88 -0.56 -5.88
N GLN A 181 43.41 0.20 -4.91
CA GLN A 181 44.83 0.57 -4.85
C GLN A 181 45.75 -0.62 -4.63
N ASP A 182 45.34 -1.61 -3.84
CA ASP A 182 46.11 -2.81 -3.57
C ASP A 182 45.84 -3.98 -4.57
N GLY A 183 44.94 -3.76 -5.54
CA GLY A 183 44.61 -4.73 -6.58
C GLY A 183 43.61 -5.82 -6.16
N THR A 184 42.98 -5.70 -5.00
CA THR A 184 41.94 -6.63 -4.54
C THR A 184 40.64 -6.50 -5.39
N TYR A 185 40.31 -5.29 -5.84
CA TYR A 185 39.16 -5.00 -6.70
C TYR A 185 39.60 -4.38 -8.03
N SER A 186 38.89 -4.71 -9.10
CA SER A 186 39.08 -4.07 -10.40
C SER A 186 38.35 -2.72 -10.46
N THR A 187 38.66 -1.90 -11.46
CA THR A 187 37.90 -0.66 -11.72
C THR A 187 36.63 -0.90 -12.54
N THR A 188 36.38 -2.11 -13.01
CA THR A 188 35.25 -2.43 -13.88
C THR A 188 33.92 -2.18 -13.19
N GLU A 189 33.79 -2.67 -11.95
CA GLU A 189 32.59 -2.48 -11.12
C GLU A 189 32.39 -0.99 -10.73
N LEU A 190 33.50 -0.28 -10.47
CA LEU A 190 33.47 1.15 -10.20
C LEU A 190 32.97 1.93 -11.41
N ASP A 191 33.47 1.60 -12.60
CA ASP A 191 33.06 2.25 -13.85
C ASP A 191 31.55 2.06 -14.13
N ASP A 192 30.99 0.87 -13.87
CA ASP A 192 29.55 0.64 -14.01
C ASP A 192 28.75 1.49 -13.01
N LYS A 193 29.13 1.48 -11.73
CA LYS A 193 28.49 2.30 -10.68
C LYS A 193 28.55 3.80 -11.05
N VAL A 194 29.70 4.29 -11.46
CA VAL A 194 29.88 5.69 -11.88
C VAL A 194 28.98 6.04 -13.07
N ARG A 195 28.89 5.16 -14.09
CA ARG A 195 27.99 5.40 -15.25
C ARG A 195 26.54 5.51 -14.83
N ARG A 196 26.07 4.66 -13.91
CA ARG A 196 24.68 4.67 -13.42
C ARG A 196 24.38 5.90 -12.58
N VAL A 197 25.27 6.29 -11.67
CA VAL A 197 25.14 7.51 -10.87
C VAL A 197 25.19 8.76 -11.73
N LEU A 198 26.10 8.82 -12.73
CA LEU A 198 26.13 9.94 -13.69
C LEU A 198 24.86 10.03 -14.53
N ARG A 199 24.33 8.88 -15.00
CA ARG A 199 23.06 8.85 -15.74
C ARG A 199 21.91 9.40 -14.90
N LEU A 200 21.80 8.97 -13.64
CA LEU A 200 20.79 9.47 -12.69
C LEU A 200 20.96 10.99 -12.48
N THR A 201 22.20 11.47 -12.30
CA THR A 201 22.51 12.88 -12.09
C THR A 201 22.19 13.73 -13.33
N LEU A 202 22.50 13.22 -14.54
CA LEU A 202 22.20 13.89 -15.81
C LEU A 202 20.68 13.98 -16.07
N ARG A 203 19.92 12.94 -15.72
CA ARG A 203 18.46 12.92 -15.85
C ARG A 203 17.76 13.83 -14.83
N THR A 204 18.42 14.22 -13.74
CA THR A 204 17.82 14.94 -12.60
C THR A 204 18.51 16.28 -12.32
N ALA A 205 19.52 16.30 -11.47
CA ALA A 205 20.15 17.53 -10.94
C ALA A 205 20.82 18.37 -12.04
N MET A 206 21.34 17.74 -13.09
CA MET A 206 22.02 18.40 -14.20
C MET A 206 21.10 18.67 -15.41
N ASP A 207 19.87 18.21 -15.40
CA ASP A 207 18.90 18.53 -16.46
C ASP A 207 18.49 20.00 -16.38
N ARG A 208 18.99 20.81 -17.33
CA ARG A 208 18.68 22.25 -17.42
C ARG A 208 17.22 22.52 -17.82
N LYS A 209 16.49 21.52 -18.33
CA LYS A 209 15.08 21.64 -18.73
C LYS A 209 14.14 21.24 -17.60
N ARG A 210 14.67 20.77 -16.48
CA ARG A 210 13.88 20.37 -15.32
C ARG A 210 12.99 21.52 -14.85
N PRO A 211 11.67 21.30 -14.69
CA PRO A 211 10.77 22.35 -14.27
C PRO A 211 11.05 22.78 -12.81
N PHE A 212 10.84 24.05 -12.52
CA PHE A 212 10.77 24.54 -11.14
C PHE A 212 9.42 24.12 -10.55
N GLY A 213 9.43 23.24 -9.56
CA GLY A 213 8.22 22.82 -8.87
C GLY A 213 7.68 23.92 -7.94
N SER A 214 6.39 23.88 -7.68
CA SER A 214 5.72 24.62 -6.61
C SER A 214 5.53 23.74 -5.38
N MET A 215 5.17 24.34 -4.24
CA MET A 215 4.87 23.62 -3.00
C MET A 215 3.60 24.18 -2.37
N GLY A 216 2.57 23.33 -2.25
CA GLY A 216 1.30 23.70 -1.63
C GLY A 216 0.56 24.76 -2.41
N SER A 217 0.58 24.69 -3.76
CA SER A 217 -0.28 25.51 -4.63
C SER A 217 -1.73 25.05 -4.53
N ASP A 218 -2.68 25.89 -4.96
CA ASP A 218 -4.11 25.56 -5.01
C ASP A 218 -4.39 24.31 -5.86
N GLU A 219 -3.57 24.07 -6.88
CA GLU A 219 -3.62 22.86 -7.70
C GLU A 219 -3.23 21.62 -6.90
N HIS A 220 -2.14 21.69 -6.12
CA HIS A 220 -1.74 20.60 -5.23
C HIS A 220 -2.78 20.32 -4.14
N VAL A 221 -3.38 21.37 -3.58
CA VAL A 221 -4.46 21.24 -2.58
C VAL A 221 -5.67 20.52 -3.19
N ARG A 222 -6.12 20.95 -4.37
CA ARG A 222 -7.21 20.27 -5.09
C ARG A 222 -6.89 18.83 -5.39
N ALA A 223 -5.71 18.55 -5.97
CA ALA A 223 -5.29 17.18 -6.29
C ALA A 223 -5.25 16.28 -5.05
N CYS A 224 -4.71 16.78 -3.93
CA CYS A 224 -4.69 16.03 -2.66
C CYS A 224 -6.12 15.68 -2.19
N ARG A 225 -7.04 16.66 -2.23
CA ARG A 225 -8.45 16.46 -1.84
C ARG A 225 -9.17 15.50 -2.78
N GLU A 226 -9.02 15.66 -4.09
CA GLU A 226 -9.66 14.80 -5.11
C GLU A 226 -9.17 13.35 -5.03
N ILE A 227 -7.85 13.14 -4.94
CA ILE A 227 -7.24 11.81 -4.81
C ILE A 227 -7.70 11.17 -3.49
N GLY A 228 -7.70 11.95 -2.40
CA GLY A 228 -8.19 11.47 -1.10
C GLY A 228 -9.64 11.01 -1.16
N ALA A 229 -10.54 11.84 -1.69
CA ALA A 229 -11.96 11.51 -1.80
C ALA A 229 -12.23 10.31 -2.73
N ASP A 230 -11.54 10.23 -3.87
CA ASP A 230 -11.65 9.11 -4.83
C ASP A 230 -11.09 7.79 -4.28
N GLY A 231 -10.21 7.85 -3.28
CA GLY A 231 -9.61 6.71 -2.61
C GLY A 231 -10.49 6.10 -1.51
N VAL A 232 -11.42 6.86 -0.93
CA VAL A 232 -12.30 6.37 0.14
C VAL A 232 -13.14 5.19 -0.35
N VAL A 233 -13.20 4.13 0.47
CA VAL A 233 -13.96 2.91 0.17
C VAL A 233 -15.17 2.82 1.09
N LEU A 234 -16.37 2.82 0.53
CA LEU A 234 -17.59 2.51 1.26
C LEU A 234 -17.73 0.98 1.39
N LEU A 235 -17.52 0.45 2.59
CA LEU A 235 -17.52 -1.00 2.84
C LEU A 235 -18.93 -1.53 3.11
N GLN A 236 -19.74 -0.75 3.78
CA GLN A 236 -21.13 -1.09 4.15
C GLN A 236 -21.97 0.17 4.25
N ASN A 237 -23.27 0.12 3.84
CA ASN A 237 -24.20 1.23 3.98
C ASN A 237 -25.64 0.73 4.08
N ARG A 238 -26.02 0.23 5.25
CA ARG A 238 -27.40 -0.24 5.51
C ARG A 238 -28.33 0.93 5.69
N ASP A 239 -29.55 0.77 5.22
CA ASP A 239 -30.63 1.77 5.26
C ASP A 239 -30.23 3.12 4.65
N ASN A 240 -29.23 3.15 3.77
CA ASN A 240 -28.69 4.37 3.16
C ASN A 240 -28.39 5.47 4.20
N LEU A 241 -27.74 5.09 5.33
CA LEU A 241 -27.35 6.03 6.38
C LEU A 241 -26.45 7.15 5.85
N LEU A 242 -25.61 6.83 4.88
CA LEU A 242 -24.79 7.78 4.14
C LEU A 242 -25.26 7.85 2.68
N PRO A 243 -25.12 9.01 2.00
CA PRO A 243 -24.59 10.27 2.52
C PRO A 243 -25.50 10.88 3.59
N LEU A 244 -24.91 11.76 4.41
CA LEU A 244 -25.64 12.44 5.48
C LEU A 244 -26.86 13.20 4.93
N ASN A 245 -28.03 12.87 5.44
CA ASN A 245 -29.21 13.70 5.23
C ASN A 245 -29.21 14.86 6.23
N LEU A 246 -29.06 16.08 5.72
CA LEU A 246 -28.97 17.31 6.51
C LEU A 246 -30.29 18.08 6.58
N ASP A 247 -31.40 17.50 6.12
CA ASP A 247 -32.69 18.11 6.21
C ASP A 247 -33.15 18.22 7.68
N GLY A 248 -33.59 19.42 8.10
CA GLY A 248 -34.16 19.65 9.42
C GLY A 248 -33.13 19.78 10.56
N LYS A 249 -31.94 20.30 10.30
CA LYS A 249 -30.87 20.58 11.29
C LYS A 249 -30.65 19.42 12.27
N LYS A 250 -29.91 18.40 11.81
CA LYS A 250 -29.59 17.20 12.59
C LYS A 250 -28.57 17.47 13.69
N LYS A 251 -28.68 16.72 14.78
CA LYS A 251 -27.62 16.60 15.80
C LYS A 251 -26.70 15.45 15.44
N ILE A 252 -25.43 15.75 15.16
CA ILE A 252 -24.42 14.77 14.74
C ILE A 252 -23.40 14.63 15.86
N ALA A 253 -23.28 13.42 16.41
CA ALA A 253 -22.18 13.07 17.30
C ALA A 253 -20.94 12.68 16.47
N VAL A 254 -19.85 13.39 16.64
CA VAL A 254 -18.53 13.03 16.12
C VAL A 254 -17.72 12.45 17.26
N ILE A 255 -17.34 11.18 17.16
CA ILE A 255 -16.67 10.46 18.25
C ILE A 255 -15.38 9.85 17.75
N GLY A 256 -14.36 9.85 18.59
CA GLY A 256 -13.06 9.21 18.32
C GLY A 256 -11.90 10.19 18.23
N GLU A 257 -10.71 9.76 18.68
CA GLU A 257 -9.51 10.58 18.63
C GLU A 257 -9.11 10.91 17.19
N ASN A 258 -9.30 9.96 16.25
CA ASN A 258 -8.93 10.17 14.85
C ASN A 258 -9.74 11.27 14.17
N ALA A 259 -10.83 11.75 14.80
CA ALA A 259 -11.55 12.93 14.32
C ALA A 259 -10.75 14.23 14.45
N ILE A 260 -9.80 14.29 15.38
CA ILE A 260 -9.00 15.50 15.69
C ILE A 260 -7.49 15.31 15.49
N LYS A 261 -7.01 14.06 15.29
CA LYS A 261 -5.58 13.76 15.21
C LYS A 261 -5.02 14.08 13.83
N MET A 262 -3.87 14.76 13.81
CA MET A 262 -3.07 14.96 12.60
C MET A 262 -2.24 13.72 12.30
N MET A 263 -2.23 13.26 11.04
CA MET A 263 -1.69 11.97 10.65
C MET A 263 -0.55 12.03 9.62
N THR A 264 -0.11 13.22 9.17
CA THR A 264 0.99 13.32 8.20
C THR A 264 2.36 13.06 8.82
N VAL A 265 2.52 13.31 10.12
CA VAL A 265 3.72 12.98 10.90
C VAL A 265 3.59 11.58 11.50
N GLY A 266 4.71 10.87 11.64
CA GLY A 266 4.78 9.52 12.19
C GLY A 266 4.93 8.45 11.10
N GLY A 267 4.98 7.19 11.49
CA GLY A 267 5.17 6.06 10.59
C GLY A 267 6.62 5.81 10.16
N GLY A 268 7.60 6.40 10.84
CA GLY A 268 9.03 6.21 10.53
C GLY A 268 9.55 7.15 9.45
N SER A 269 10.41 6.65 8.55
CA SER A 269 11.09 7.45 7.51
C SER A 269 10.14 8.11 6.49
N SER A 270 8.91 7.64 6.37
CA SER A 270 7.84 8.24 5.56
C SER A 270 7.22 9.49 6.19
N SER A 271 7.61 9.85 7.42
CA SER A 271 7.09 10.99 8.17
C SER A 271 7.25 12.31 7.39
N LEU A 272 6.19 13.07 7.29
CA LEU A 272 6.15 14.33 6.56
C LEU A 272 5.48 15.43 7.40
N LYS A 273 6.17 16.53 7.64
CA LYS A 273 5.54 17.73 8.21
C LYS A 273 4.83 18.52 7.13
N ALA A 274 3.50 18.41 7.10
CA ALA A 274 2.67 19.22 6.23
C ALA A 274 2.72 20.71 6.63
N ARG A 275 2.37 21.61 5.71
CA ARG A 275 2.23 23.05 6.02
C ARG A 275 1.02 23.31 6.92
N TYR A 276 0.00 22.49 6.78
CA TYR A 276 -1.23 22.46 7.56
C TYR A 276 -1.88 21.07 7.38
N GLU A 277 -2.74 20.71 8.28
CA GLU A 277 -3.63 19.56 8.16
C GLU A 277 -5.05 19.97 8.55
N ILE A 278 -6.02 19.56 7.76
CA ILE A 278 -7.44 19.68 8.08
C ILE A 278 -7.91 18.37 8.70
N THR A 279 -8.24 18.41 9.99
CA THR A 279 -8.75 17.21 10.67
C THR A 279 -10.17 16.86 10.20
N PRO A 280 -10.63 15.60 10.35
CA PRO A 280 -12.00 15.23 10.00
C PRO A 280 -13.06 16.11 10.65
N LEU A 281 -12.90 16.44 11.93
CA LEU A 281 -13.83 17.33 12.66
C LEU A 281 -13.86 18.75 12.09
N ASP A 282 -12.69 19.32 11.74
CA ASP A 282 -12.59 20.65 11.15
C ASP A 282 -13.22 20.70 9.76
N GLY A 283 -12.95 19.66 8.93
CA GLY A 283 -13.56 19.52 7.62
C GLY A 283 -15.09 19.44 7.68
N LEU A 284 -15.63 18.63 8.60
CA LEU A 284 -17.08 18.53 8.82
C LEU A 284 -17.66 19.87 9.30
N LYS A 285 -17.07 20.51 10.31
CA LYS A 285 -17.54 21.82 10.79
C LYS A 285 -17.54 22.87 9.69
N SER A 286 -16.51 22.91 8.87
CA SER A 286 -16.41 23.82 7.74
C SER A 286 -17.49 23.55 6.68
N ARG A 287 -17.82 22.28 6.43
CA ARG A 287 -18.75 21.87 5.37
C ARG A 287 -20.22 22.00 5.75
N ILE A 288 -20.59 21.65 6.98
CA ILE A 288 -21.97 21.51 7.41
C ILE A 288 -22.33 22.25 8.70
N GLY A 289 -21.41 23.08 9.25
CA GLY A 289 -21.59 23.72 10.57
C GLY A 289 -22.89 24.49 10.76
N ASP A 290 -23.41 25.12 9.70
CA ASP A 290 -24.69 25.85 9.76
C ASP A 290 -25.91 24.94 9.57
N LYS A 291 -25.72 23.73 9.03
CA LYS A 291 -26.79 22.78 8.68
C LYS A 291 -26.99 21.69 9.73
N ALA A 292 -26.06 21.52 10.65
CA ALA A 292 -26.10 20.49 11.70
C ALA A 292 -25.54 21.01 13.01
N ASP A 293 -25.99 20.43 14.13
CA ASP A 293 -25.42 20.63 15.45
C ASP A 293 -24.38 19.52 15.71
N ILE A 294 -23.10 19.87 15.61
CA ILE A 294 -22.00 18.90 15.74
C ILE A 294 -21.50 18.90 17.19
N VAL A 295 -21.64 17.76 17.86
CA VAL A 295 -21.12 17.52 19.21
C VAL A 295 -19.97 16.53 19.13
N TYR A 296 -18.82 16.89 19.70
CA TYR A 296 -17.63 16.03 19.72
C TYR A 296 -17.45 15.36 21.09
N ALA A 297 -17.08 14.07 21.09
CA ALA A 297 -16.59 13.33 22.24
C ALA A 297 -15.37 12.51 21.84
N ARG A 298 -14.33 12.51 22.67
CA ARG A 298 -13.07 11.85 22.32
C ARG A 298 -13.16 10.33 22.31
N GLY A 299 -13.80 9.74 23.31
CA GLY A 299 -14.08 8.31 23.42
C GLY A 299 -12.91 7.46 23.86
N TYR A 300 -11.70 7.72 23.38
CA TYR A 300 -10.46 7.04 23.78
C TYR A 300 -9.25 7.97 23.59
N VAL A 301 -8.14 7.65 24.26
CA VAL A 301 -6.83 8.29 24.05
C VAL A 301 -5.89 7.27 23.43
N GLY A 302 -5.31 7.64 22.29
CA GLY A 302 -4.29 6.84 21.62
C GLY A 302 -2.89 7.28 21.98
N ASP A 303 -1.91 6.52 21.53
CA ASP A 303 -0.51 6.92 21.62
C ASP A 303 -0.25 8.19 20.80
N PRO A 304 0.70 9.03 21.21
CA PRO A 304 1.14 10.13 20.37
C PRO A 304 1.60 9.61 19.01
N THR A 305 1.36 10.37 17.96
CA THR A 305 1.97 10.10 16.65
C THR A 305 3.48 10.11 16.81
N GLY A 306 4.15 9.13 16.19
CA GLY A 306 5.59 8.99 16.29
C GLY A 306 6.32 10.26 15.88
N GLU A 307 7.37 10.59 16.61
CA GLU A 307 8.37 11.56 16.21
C GLU A 307 9.38 10.87 15.28
N TYR A 308 9.79 11.54 14.23
CA TYR A 308 10.90 11.04 13.40
C TYR A 308 11.86 12.19 13.08
N ASN A 309 13.13 12.06 13.51
CA ASN A 309 14.18 13.07 13.31
C ASN A 309 13.76 14.50 13.75
N GLY A 310 13.10 14.62 14.89
CA GLY A 310 12.63 15.89 15.43
C GLY A 310 11.40 16.48 14.72
N VAL A 311 10.76 15.72 13.82
CA VAL A 311 9.51 16.15 13.19
C VAL A 311 8.33 15.70 14.04
N VAL A 312 7.55 16.67 14.53
CA VAL A 312 6.35 16.44 15.35
C VAL A 312 5.16 17.21 14.79
N THR A 313 3.93 16.78 15.09
CA THR A 313 2.72 17.51 14.69
C THR A 313 2.57 18.85 15.38
N GLY A 314 3.06 18.95 16.61
CA GLY A 314 2.81 20.09 17.50
C GLY A 314 1.44 20.06 18.18
N GLN A 315 0.62 19.02 17.98
CA GLN A 315 -0.61 18.84 18.74
C GLN A 315 -0.30 18.37 20.16
N ASN A 316 -1.03 18.90 21.14
CA ASN A 316 -1.15 18.30 22.47
C ASN A 316 -2.49 17.58 22.56
N LEU A 317 -2.45 16.25 22.62
CA LEU A 317 -3.61 15.38 22.73
C LEU A 317 -3.70 14.70 24.11
N ASP A 318 -2.97 15.21 25.11
CA ASP A 318 -3.09 14.72 26.49
C ASP A 318 -4.52 14.93 27.00
N ASP A 319 -5.03 13.91 27.68
CA ASP A 319 -6.34 13.97 28.33
C ASP A 319 -6.24 13.28 29.69
N PRO A 320 -6.51 14.00 30.80
CA PRO A 320 -6.37 13.45 32.14
C PRO A 320 -7.52 12.51 32.56
N ARG A 321 -8.58 12.42 31.73
CA ARG A 321 -9.75 11.58 32.04
C ARG A 321 -9.42 10.11 31.88
N SER A 322 -10.05 9.27 32.71
CA SER A 322 -9.91 7.83 32.59
C SER A 322 -10.57 7.30 31.29
N PRO A 323 -10.15 6.13 30.81
CA PRO A 323 -10.83 5.46 29.67
C PRO A 323 -12.32 5.26 29.89
N GLU A 324 -12.75 5.03 31.13
CA GLU A 324 -14.16 4.88 31.49
C GLU A 324 -14.94 6.19 31.34
N GLU A 325 -14.40 7.29 31.86
CA GLU A 325 -15.02 8.63 31.73
C GLU A 325 -15.18 9.03 30.26
N LEU A 326 -14.16 8.77 29.43
CA LEU A 326 -14.19 9.06 27.99
C LEU A 326 -15.23 8.21 27.26
N ARG A 327 -15.33 6.93 27.60
CA ARG A 327 -16.34 6.01 27.06
C ARG A 327 -17.75 6.43 27.45
N ASP A 328 -17.98 6.75 28.72
CA ASP A 328 -19.30 7.14 29.23
C ASP A 328 -19.76 8.46 28.60
N GLU A 329 -18.88 9.42 28.40
CA GLU A 329 -19.16 10.64 27.64
C GLU A 329 -19.56 10.31 26.20
N ALA A 330 -18.78 9.47 25.50
CA ALA A 330 -19.05 9.10 24.12
C ALA A 330 -20.41 8.40 23.96
N VAL A 331 -20.73 7.47 24.84
CA VAL A 331 -22.02 6.76 24.82
C VAL A 331 -23.18 7.73 25.10
N ARG A 332 -23.04 8.65 26.05
CA ARG A 332 -24.04 9.67 26.35
C ARG A 332 -24.29 10.60 25.16
N VAL A 333 -23.20 11.10 24.53
CA VAL A 333 -23.28 11.98 23.35
C VAL A 333 -23.91 11.24 22.17
N ALA A 334 -23.56 9.97 21.97
CA ALA A 334 -24.15 9.11 20.93
C ALA A 334 -25.65 8.92 21.11
N LYS A 335 -26.10 8.68 22.35
CA LYS A 335 -27.53 8.47 22.67
C LYS A 335 -28.41 9.67 22.32
N ASP A 336 -27.86 10.87 22.48
CA ASP A 336 -28.59 12.14 22.27
C ASP A 336 -28.51 12.64 20.82
N ALA A 337 -27.85 11.92 19.91
CA ALA A 337 -27.64 12.33 18.53
C ALA A 337 -28.60 11.63 17.55
N ASP A 338 -28.92 12.28 16.43
CA ASP A 338 -29.63 11.66 15.31
C ASP A 338 -28.75 10.67 14.55
N ILE A 339 -27.47 11.00 14.42
CA ILE A 339 -26.46 10.22 13.68
C ILE A 339 -25.14 10.29 14.45
N VAL A 340 -24.42 9.16 14.47
CA VAL A 340 -23.09 9.07 15.02
C VAL A 340 -22.07 8.81 13.92
N LEU A 341 -21.02 9.61 13.87
CA LEU A 341 -19.82 9.40 13.05
C LEU A 341 -18.67 9.05 13.98
N PHE A 342 -18.27 7.79 13.98
CA PHE A 342 -17.12 7.32 14.75
C PHE A 342 -15.86 7.32 13.88
N PHE A 343 -14.88 8.14 14.24
CA PHE A 343 -13.58 8.20 13.60
C PHE A 343 -12.56 7.45 14.44
N GLY A 344 -12.27 6.23 14.03
CA GLY A 344 -11.31 5.36 14.68
C GLY A 344 -10.37 4.72 13.69
N GLY A 345 -9.71 3.66 14.12
CA GLY A 345 -8.73 2.93 13.32
C GLY A 345 -7.37 2.86 13.99
N LEU A 346 -6.35 2.90 13.17
CA LEU A 346 -4.96 2.94 13.59
C LEU A 346 -4.44 4.38 13.62
N ASN A 347 -3.21 4.52 14.05
CA ASN A 347 -2.41 5.71 13.84
C ASN A 347 -1.00 5.34 13.37
N LYS A 348 -0.10 6.30 13.28
CA LYS A 348 1.26 6.09 12.76
C LYS A 348 2.30 5.97 13.90
N SER A 349 1.89 5.40 15.02
CA SER A 349 2.76 5.05 16.16
C SER A 349 3.32 3.64 16.05
N ASN A 350 4.30 3.30 16.88
CA ASN A 350 4.88 1.96 16.95
C ASN A 350 3.80 0.89 17.15
N HIS A 351 4.01 -0.29 16.57
CA HIS A 351 3.08 -1.42 16.58
C HIS A 351 1.70 -1.12 15.97
N GLN A 352 1.64 -0.10 15.10
CA GLN A 352 0.48 0.21 14.28
C GLN A 352 0.92 0.38 12.80
N ASP A 353 0.63 1.51 12.14
CA ASP A 353 1.13 1.78 10.80
C ASP A 353 2.46 2.53 10.90
N CYS A 354 3.55 1.81 11.17
CA CYS A 354 4.87 2.36 11.44
C CYS A 354 5.99 1.45 10.97
N GLU A 355 7.05 2.06 10.44
CA GLU A 355 8.34 1.42 10.15
C GLU A 355 8.99 0.91 11.44
N ASP A 356 9.84 -0.10 11.35
CA ASP A 356 10.56 -0.82 12.41
C ASP A 356 9.71 -1.72 13.30
N THR A 357 8.41 -1.65 13.23
CA THR A 357 7.52 -2.46 14.05
C THR A 357 6.36 -3.01 13.24
N ASP A 358 5.99 -4.27 13.48
CA ASP A 358 4.75 -4.86 13.00
C ASP A 358 3.67 -4.78 14.07
N ARG A 359 2.41 -4.90 13.65
CA ARG A 359 1.26 -5.00 14.55
C ARG A 359 1.25 -6.37 15.23
N GLU A 360 0.76 -6.41 16.46
CA GLU A 360 0.63 -7.64 17.26
C GLU A 360 -0.72 -8.34 17.06
N SER A 361 -1.73 -7.61 16.60
CA SER A 361 -3.11 -8.10 16.44
C SER A 361 -3.83 -7.41 15.27
N LEU A 362 -4.88 -8.06 14.76
CA LEU A 362 -5.84 -7.43 13.84
C LEU A 362 -6.80 -6.48 14.54
N ASP A 363 -6.94 -6.58 15.86
CA ASP A 363 -7.89 -5.77 16.63
C ASP A 363 -7.54 -4.28 16.59
N LEU A 364 -8.54 -3.45 16.70
CA LEU A 364 -8.35 -2.02 16.91
C LEU A 364 -7.77 -1.77 18.31
N PRO A 365 -6.72 -0.93 18.42
CA PRO A 365 -6.12 -0.61 19.72
C PRO A 365 -7.04 0.26 20.60
N TYR A 366 -6.65 0.44 21.87
CA TYR A 366 -7.28 1.36 22.83
C TYR A 366 -8.74 1.05 23.18
N GLY A 367 -9.18 -0.21 23.09
CA GLY A 367 -10.56 -0.62 23.41
C GLY A 367 -11.61 -0.07 22.43
N GLN A 368 -11.20 0.26 21.20
CA GLN A 368 -12.10 0.82 20.20
C GLN A 368 -13.20 -0.15 19.77
N ASN A 369 -12.94 -1.47 19.75
CA ASN A 369 -13.97 -2.46 19.38
C ASN A 369 -15.13 -2.43 20.38
N GLU A 370 -14.83 -2.45 21.69
CA GLU A 370 -15.81 -2.39 22.77
C GLU A 370 -16.55 -1.04 22.79
N LEU A 371 -15.84 0.05 22.49
CA LEU A 371 -16.43 1.38 22.41
C LEU A 371 -17.44 1.47 21.26
N ILE A 372 -17.10 0.98 20.06
CA ILE A 372 -18.00 0.95 18.90
C ILE A 372 -19.26 0.13 19.22
N GLU A 373 -19.11 -1.01 19.88
CA GLU A 373 -20.23 -1.84 20.29
C GLU A 373 -21.15 -1.14 21.30
N ALA A 374 -20.58 -0.46 22.30
CA ALA A 374 -21.33 0.31 23.29
C ALA A 374 -22.07 1.49 22.64
N ILE A 375 -21.44 2.19 21.71
CA ILE A 375 -22.07 3.28 20.94
C ILE A 375 -23.20 2.73 20.06
N ALA A 376 -22.99 1.62 19.35
CA ALA A 376 -24.01 1.01 18.49
C ALA A 376 -25.22 0.53 19.28
N ALA A 377 -25.02 0.07 20.52
CA ALA A 377 -26.11 -0.28 21.43
C ALA A 377 -26.92 0.93 21.92
N ALA A 378 -26.27 2.10 22.06
CA ALA A 378 -26.90 3.34 22.45
C ALA A 378 -27.59 4.07 21.28
N ASN A 379 -27.03 3.97 20.07
CA ASN A 379 -27.56 4.59 18.85
C ASN A 379 -27.26 3.71 17.62
N PRO A 380 -28.29 3.09 16.99
CA PRO A 380 -28.09 2.23 15.81
C PRO A 380 -27.71 3.00 14.55
N ASN A 381 -27.87 4.33 14.51
CA ASN A 381 -27.51 5.16 13.36
C ASN A 381 -26.02 5.57 13.41
N ILE A 382 -25.15 4.59 13.47
CA ILE A 382 -23.71 4.79 13.53
C ILE A 382 -23.05 4.46 12.18
N ALA A 383 -22.19 5.36 11.73
CA ALA A 383 -21.21 5.15 10.66
C ALA A 383 -19.80 5.14 11.26
N VAL A 384 -19.04 4.09 10.99
CA VAL A 384 -17.63 3.98 11.41
C VAL A 384 -16.73 4.35 10.24
N ILE A 385 -15.89 5.35 10.44
CA ILE A 385 -14.87 5.82 9.51
C ILE A 385 -13.53 5.29 10.04
N ASN A 386 -13.06 4.18 9.44
CA ASN A 386 -11.81 3.54 9.81
C ASN A 386 -10.64 4.23 9.08
N ILE A 387 -9.77 4.88 9.83
CA ILE A 387 -8.52 5.48 9.33
C ILE A 387 -7.39 4.51 9.64
N SER A 388 -6.86 3.86 8.61
CA SER A 388 -5.74 2.92 8.72
C SER A 388 -5.11 2.68 7.36
N GLY A 389 -3.84 2.31 7.34
CA GLY A 389 -3.14 1.92 6.10
C GLY A 389 -3.23 0.44 5.79
N THR A 390 -3.81 -0.36 6.69
CA THR A 390 -3.93 -1.81 6.57
C THR A 390 -5.27 -2.30 7.10
N GLY A 391 -5.60 -3.58 6.83
CA GLY A 391 -6.83 -4.21 7.30
C GLY A 391 -6.85 -4.40 8.82
N VAL A 392 -8.03 -4.23 9.41
CA VAL A 392 -8.31 -4.46 10.84
C VAL A 392 -9.47 -5.41 11.00
N ALA A 393 -9.54 -6.13 12.12
CA ALA A 393 -10.73 -6.91 12.46
C ALA A 393 -11.90 -5.97 12.80
N MET A 394 -13.09 -6.32 12.32
CA MET A 394 -14.31 -5.54 12.52
C MET A 394 -15.44 -6.43 13.09
N PRO A 395 -15.31 -6.93 14.34
CA PRO A 395 -16.30 -7.86 14.93
C PRO A 395 -17.69 -7.23 15.08
N TRP A 396 -17.74 -5.91 15.13
CA TRP A 396 -18.96 -5.09 15.26
C TRP A 396 -19.69 -4.81 13.92
N THR A 397 -19.20 -5.36 12.78
CA THR A 397 -19.80 -5.13 11.43
C THR A 397 -21.32 -5.38 11.40
N GLY A 398 -21.82 -6.39 12.12
CA GLY A 398 -23.24 -6.70 12.23
C GLY A 398 -24.07 -5.67 13.02
N LYS A 399 -23.42 -4.84 13.84
CA LYS A 399 -24.06 -3.91 14.78
C LYS A 399 -24.14 -2.47 14.29
N VAL A 400 -23.38 -2.10 13.27
CA VAL A 400 -23.30 -0.73 12.72
C VAL A 400 -23.95 -0.65 11.34
N LYS A 401 -24.47 0.52 10.96
CA LYS A 401 -25.13 0.68 9.66
C LYS A 401 -24.16 0.96 8.52
N SER A 402 -23.18 1.81 8.74
CA SER A 402 -22.24 2.18 7.68
C SER A 402 -20.80 2.05 8.13
N ILE A 403 -19.93 1.66 7.19
CA ILE A 403 -18.49 1.51 7.40
C ILE A 403 -17.76 2.07 6.19
N MET A 404 -16.77 2.93 6.44
CA MET A 404 -15.84 3.44 5.44
C MET A 404 -14.40 3.11 5.80
N GLN A 405 -13.60 2.80 4.78
CA GLN A 405 -12.14 2.78 4.88
C GLN A 405 -11.61 4.11 4.34
N ALA A 406 -10.89 4.85 5.16
CA ALA A 406 -10.53 6.24 4.89
C ALA A 406 -9.03 6.51 4.76
N TRP A 407 -8.17 5.52 4.85
CA TRP A 407 -6.72 5.63 4.65
C TRP A 407 -6.06 6.81 5.41
N TYR A 408 -4.81 7.16 5.04
CA TYR A 408 -4.13 8.41 5.40
C TYR A 408 -4.15 9.34 4.18
N LEU A 409 -5.13 10.25 4.13
CA LEU A 409 -5.46 11.05 2.94
C LEU A 409 -4.64 12.36 2.83
N GLY A 410 -3.59 12.52 3.64
CA GLY A 410 -2.73 13.70 3.61
C GLY A 410 -3.34 14.92 4.31
N ASN A 411 -2.85 16.10 3.94
CA ASN A 411 -3.23 17.35 4.62
C ASN A 411 -4.69 17.80 4.39
N GLU A 412 -5.36 17.28 3.37
CA GLU A 412 -6.78 17.58 3.04
C GLU A 412 -7.76 16.51 3.56
N THR A 413 -7.33 15.63 4.47
CA THR A 413 -8.15 14.52 4.99
C THR A 413 -9.55 14.95 5.40
N GLY A 414 -9.68 16.02 6.18
CA GLY A 414 -10.98 16.50 6.67
C GLY A 414 -11.89 16.98 5.56
N ASN A 415 -11.38 17.70 4.57
CA ASN A 415 -12.17 18.16 3.44
C ASN A 415 -12.59 17.00 2.53
N ALA A 416 -11.67 16.08 2.22
CA ALA A 416 -11.97 14.90 1.41
C ALA A 416 -13.06 14.02 2.05
N LEU A 417 -12.96 13.77 3.35
CA LEU A 417 -13.96 12.99 4.09
C LEU A 417 -15.29 13.71 4.19
N ALA A 418 -15.30 15.03 4.42
CA ALA A 418 -16.53 15.81 4.44
C ALA A 418 -17.27 15.76 3.09
N ASP A 419 -16.53 15.82 1.96
CA ASP A 419 -17.14 15.71 0.63
C ASP A 419 -17.80 14.35 0.41
N VAL A 420 -17.15 13.27 0.85
CA VAL A 420 -17.71 11.91 0.72
C VAL A 420 -18.90 11.74 1.67
N LEU A 421 -18.78 12.12 2.94
CA LEU A 421 -19.83 11.95 3.94
C LEU A 421 -21.10 12.74 3.62
N THR A 422 -20.97 13.90 2.97
CA THR A 422 -22.12 14.73 2.56
C THR A 422 -22.67 14.37 1.17
N GLY A 423 -21.99 13.48 0.43
CA GLY A 423 -22.41 13.07 -0.91
C GLY A 423 -22.06 14.05 -2.03
N GLU A 424 -21.24 15.09 -1.77
CA GLU A 424 -20.62 15.93 -2.80
C GLU A 424 -19.75 15.08 -3.73
N VAL A 425 -19.04 14.10 -3.14
CA VAL A 425 -18.34 13.06 -3.87
C VAL A 425 -18.95 11.71 -3.54
N ASN A 426 -19.35 10.98 -4.59
CA ASN A 426 -19.82 9.60 -4.45
C ASN A 426 -18.60 8.67 -4.30
N PRO A 427 -18.49 7.87 -3.20
CA PRO A 427 -17.35 7.00 -2.98
C PRO A 427 -17.20 5.99 -4.13
N SER A 428 -15.97 5.73 -4.52
CA SER A 428 -15.66 4.88 -5.68
C SER A 428 -14.38 4.05 -5.51
N GLY A 429 -13.75 4.12 -4.35
CA GLY A 429 -12.59 3.31 -4.01
C GLY A 429 -12.94 1.82 -3.92
N LYS A 430 -11.96 0.95 -4.16
CA LYS A 430 -12.05 -0.49 -3.96
C LYS A 430 -10.90 -0.95 -3.08
N LEU A 431 -11.13 -1.98 -2.26
CA LEU A 431 -10.09 -2.52 -1.39
C LEU A 431 -8.95 -3.15 -2.19
N PRO A 432 -7.69 -2.73 -1.97
CA PRO A 432 -6.52 -3.33 -2.62
C PRO A 432 -5.99 -4.57 -1.88
N TYR A 433 -6.66 -4.97 -0.80
CA TYR A 433 -6.34 -6.16 -0.02
C TYR A 433 -7.58 -6.69 0.70
N THR A 434 -7.48 -7.94 1.15
CA THR A 434 -8.54 -8.65 1.87
C THR A 434 -8.62 -8.18 3.32
N TYR A 435 -9.81 -7.90 3.81
CA TYR A 435 -10.11 -7.71 5.24
C TYR A 435 -10.42 -9.04 5.89
N TYR A 436 -9.46 -9.57 6.61
CA TYR A 436 -9.61 -10.84 7.31
C TYR A 436 -10.50 -10.69 8.55
N ALA A 437 -11.30 -11.72 8.85
CA ALA A 437 -12.02 -11.80 10.13
C ALA A 437 -11.07 -12.24 11.26
N THR A 438 -10.12 -13.14 10.95
CA THR A 438 -9.08 -13.64 11.86
C THR A 438 -7.78 -13.86 11.10
N LEU A 439 -6.64 -13.90 11.80
CA LEU A 439 -5.33 -14.15 11.19
C LEU A 439 -5.24 -15.52 10.52
N ASP A 440 -6.00 -16.53 10.94
CA ASP A 440 -6.07 -17.85 10.30
C ASP A 440 -6.56 -17.81 8.84
N GLN A 441 -7.13 -16.70 8.42
CA GLN A 441 -7.53 -16.50 7.02
C GLN A 441 -6.38 -16.02 6.13
N CYS A 442 -5.26 -15.60 6.71
CA CYS A 442 -4.04 -15.23 6.00
C CYS A 442 -3.09 -16.42 5.93
N GLY A 443 -2.59 -16.74 4.72
CA GLY A 443 -1.74 -17.92 4.47
C GLY A 443 -0.51 -17.97 5.37
N ALA A 444 0.24 -16.88 5.46
CA ALA A 444 1.44 -16.78 6.27
C ALA A 444 1.21 -17.11 7.76
N HIS A 445 0.08 -16.67 8.32
CA HIS A 445 -0.29 -16.95 9.72
C HIS A 445 -0.87 -18.35 9.88
N LYS A 446 -1.72 -18.80 8.94
CA LYS A 446 -2.34 -20.12 8.96
C LYS A 446 -1.32 -21.26 8.97
N LEU A 447 -0.23 -21.07 8.24
CA LEU A 447 0.85 -22.03 8.12
C LEU A 447 1.91 -21.89 9.23
N GLY A 448 1.79 -20.87 10.10
CA GLY A 448 2.75 -20.58 11.16
C GLY A 448 4.07 -19.99 10.68
N GLU A 449 4.09 -19.40 9.50
CA GLU A 449 5.31 -18.90 8.83
C GLU A 449 5.67 -17.45 9.22
N TYR A 450 4.74 -16.73 9.83
CA TYR A 450 4.98 -15.39 10.35
C TYR A 450 5.01 -15.42 11.89
N PRO A 451 5.97 -14.76 12.56
CA PRO A 451 7.00 -13.86 12.06
C PRO A 451 8.32 -14.53 11.64
N GLY A 452 8.32 -15.81 11.34
CA GLY A 452 9.47 -16.61 10.98
C GLY A 452 10.00 -17.46 12.15
N HIS A 453 11.09 -18.19 11.88
CA HIS A 453 11.71 -19.12 12.81
C HIS A 453 13.19 -18.81 12.99
N PRO A 454 13.74 -18.76 14.22
CA PRO A 454 15.16 -18.58 14.44
C PRO A 454 15.97 -19.66 13.74
N ALA A 455 17.02 -19.26 13.01
CA ALA A 455 17.93 -20.14 12.28
C ALA A 455 19.35 -19.59 12.31
N ILE A 456 20.30 -20.40 11.85
CA ILE A 456 21.69 -19.99 11.63
C ILE A 456 21.98 -20.13 10.14
N ASP A 457 22.48 -19.08 9.52
CA ASP A 457 22.85 -19.10 8.11
C ASP A 457 24.15 -19.90 7.86
N LYS A 458 24.54 -20.04 6.58
CA LYS A 458 25.76 -20.77 6.20
C LYS A 458 27.05 -20.12 6.69
N LEU A 459 26.99 -18.85 7.11
CA LEU A 459 28.13 -18.09 7.63
C LEU A 459 28.20 -18.10 9.15
N GLY A 460 27.20 -18.70 9.81
CA GLY A 460 27.09 -18.78 11.27
C GLY A 460 26.37 -17.59 11.91
N ASN A 461 25.68 -16.74 11.13
CA ASN A 461 24.92 -15.62 11.65
C ASN A 461 23.51 -16.04 12.07
N GLU A 462 22.99 -15.42 13.14
CA GLU A 462 21.59 -15.57 13.53
C GLU A 462 20.69 -14.88 12.52
N VAL A 463 19.72 -15.62 12.00
CA VAL A 463 18.72 -15.14 11.04
C VAL A 463 17.32 -15.60 11.43
N MET A 464 16.29 -14.99 10.86
CA MET A 464 14.91 -15.43 10.97
C MET A 464 14.46 -15.99 9.62
N ASP A 465 14.50 -17.31 9.50
CA ASP A 465 13.97 -17.97 8.31
C ASP A 465 12.45 -17.76 8.23
N MET A 466 12.01 -17.25 7.11
CA MET A 466 10.60 -16.99 6.82
C MET A 466 10.16 -17.79 5.59
N PRO A 467 9.70 -19.03 5.77
CA PRO A 467 9.18 -19.82 4.66
C PRO A 467 7.94 -19.13 4.05
N TYR A 468 7.86 -19.13 2.72
CA TYR A 468 6.71 -18.61 1.98
C TYR A 468 5.91 -19.81 1.42
N ASN A 469 5.55 -20.75 2.30
CA ASN A 469 4.90 -22.01 1.94
C ASN A 469 3.45 -21.82 1.45
N GLU A 470 2.85 -20.67 1.68
CA GLU A 470 1.59 -20.30 1.04
C GLU A 470 1.78 -20.14 -0.50
N GLY A 471 3.01 -19.99 -0.97
CA GLY A 471 3.36 -19.89 -2.38
C GLY A 471 2.63 -18.74 -3.08
N ILE A 472 2.04 -19.01 -4.24
CA ILE A 472 1.28 -18.02 -5.02
C ILE A 472 -0.06 -17.62 -4.37
N TYR A 473 -0.40 -18.20 -3.22
CA TYR A 473 -1.69 -17.98 -2.55
C TYR A 473 -1.62 -16.89 -1.48
N VAL A 474 -1.33 -15.66 -1.91
CA VAL A 474 -1.37 -14.47 -1.06
C VAL A 474 -2.73 -13.79 -1.17
N GLY A 475 -3.27 -13.26 -0.07
CA GLY A 475 -4.49 -12.48 -0.05
C GLY A 475 -5.73 -13.26 -0.51
N TYR A 476 -6.52 -12.66 -1.42
CA TYR A 476 -7.75 -13.28 -1.92
C TYR A 476 -7.53 -14.65 -2.60
N ARG A 477 -6.33 -14.92 -3.12
CA ARG A 477 -5.99 -16.22 -3.72
C ARG A 477 -6.04 -17.34 -2.68
N PHE A 478 -5.58 -17.06 -1.44
CA PHE A 478 -5.67 -17.99 -0.32
C PHE A 478 -7.12 -18.16 0.17
N ILE A 479 -7.86 -17.07 0.26
CA ILE A 479 -9.28 -17.06 0.61
C ILE A 479 -10.09 -17.93 -0.34
N ASP A 480 -9.93 -17.73 -1.65
CA ASP A 480 -10.67 -18.46 -2.68
C ASP A 480 -10.30 -19.95 -2.70
N LYS A 481 -8.99 -20.28 -2.62
CA LYS A 481 -8.50 -21.67 -2.58
C LYS A 481 -9.11 -22.45 -1.42
N ASN A 482 -9.18 -21.83 -0.26
CA ASN A 482 -9.67 -22.46 0.96
C ASN A 482 -11.17 -22.22 1.20
N LYS A 483 -11.87 -21.56 0.28
CA LYS A 483 -13.31 -21.24 0.37
C LYS A 483 -13.68 -20.53 1.69
N LEU A 484 -12.81 -19.63 2.13
CA LEU A 484 -13.00 -18.85 3.34
C LEU A 484 -13.89 -17.63 3.04
N LYS A 485 -14.52 -17.10 4.09
CA LYS A 485 -15.33 -15.89 3.99
C LYS A 485 -14.66 -14.76 4.79
N PRO A 486 -13.98 -13.82 4.12
CA PRO A 486 -13.39 -12.66 4.80
C PRO A 486 -14.48 -11.69 5.27
N THR A 487 -14.13 -10.73 6.10
CA THR A 487 -15.02 -9.62 6.47
C THR A 487 -15.40 -8.80 5.24
N PHE A 488 -14.40 -8.39 4.44
CA PHE A 488 -14.60 -7.80 3.12
C PHE A 488 -13.54 -8.35 2.15
N PRO A 489 -13.94 -8.78 0.93
CA PRO A 489 -13.00 -9.34 -0.03
C PRO A 489 -12.17 -8.24 -0.71
N PHE A 490 -11.03 -8.63 -1.27
CA PHE A 490 -10.28 -7.82 -2.24
C PHE A 490 -11.19 -7.30 -3.35
N GLY A 491 -11.00 -6.05 -3.76
CA GLY A 491 -11.81 -5.41 -4.81
C GLY A 491 -13.18 -4.91 -4.34
N HIS A 492 -13.57 -5.15 -3.09
CA HIS A 492 -14.85 -4.68 -2.54
C HIS A 492 -14.88 -3.16 -2.37
N GLY A 493 -16.03 -2.59 -2.64
CA GLY A 493 -16.35 -1.18 -2.42
C GLY A 493 -17.70 -0.83 -3.03
N LEU A 494 -18.52 -0.14 -2.27
CA LEU A 494 -19.87 0.29 -2.63
C LEU A 494 -19.89 1.73 -3.15
N SER A 495 -21.04 2.14 -3.65
CA SER A 495 -21.33 3.50 -4.11
C SER A 495 -22.66 3.97 -3.51
N TYR A 496 -22.91 5.28 -3.50
CA TYR A 496 -24.22 5.84 -3.19
C TYR A 496 -25.23 5.72 -4.34
N THR A 497 -24.77 5.22 -5.51
CA THR A 497 -25.63 4.88 -6.65
C THR A 497 -25.49 3.40 -6.96
N GLU A 498 -26.28 2.88 -7.89
CA GLU A 498 -26.27 1.47 -8.27
C GLU A 498 -25.80 1.31 -9.72
N PHE A 499 -24.91 0.34 -9.95
CA PHE A 499 -24.41 -0.02 -11.27
C PHE A 499 -24.88 -1.40 -11.67
N LYS A 500 -25.43 -1.52 -12.88
CA LYS A 500 -25.85 -2.78 -13.46
C LYS A 500 -24.87 -3.22 -14.55
N TYR A 501 -24.35 -4.41 -14.41
CA TYR A 501 -23.48 -5.04 -15.39
C TYR A 501 -24.27 -5.85 -16.39
N GLY A 502 -24.09 -5.58 -17.68
CA GLY A 502 -24.65 -6.36 -18.75
C GLY A 502 -23.86 -7.65 -19.04
N LYS A 503 -24.31 -8.40 -20.02
CA LYS A 503 -23.63 -9.64 -20.43
C LYS A 503 -22.26 -9.32 -21.05
N ALA A 504 -21.20 -9.86 -20.46
CA ALA A 504 -19.87 -9.76 -21.04
C ALA A 504 -19.74 -10.61 -22.32
N THR A 505 -19.11 -10.04 -23.32
CA THR A 505 -18.82 -10.70 -24.60
C THR A 505 -17.31 -10.79 -24.81
N ILE A 506 -16.88 -11.74 -25.64
CA ILE A 506 -15.50 -11.89 -26.07
C ILE A 506 -15.47 -11.93 -27.59
N ASN A 507 -14.48 -11.27 -28.19
CA ASN A 507 -14.40 -11.14 -29.66
C ASN A 507 -14.06 -12.44 -30.39
N LYS A 508 -13.43 -13.41 -29.69
CA LYS A 508 -13.08 -14.75 -30.24
C LYS A 508 -13.34 -15.82 -29.18
N ASN A 509 -13.84 -16.97 -29.56
CA ASN A 509 -14.07 -18.12 -28.67
C ASN A 509 -12.88 -19.08 -28.62
N ALA A 510 -11.95 -18.98 -29.57
CA ALA A 510 -10.70 -19.70 -29.63
C ALA A 510 -9.64 -18.87 -30.35
N GLY A 511 -8.40 -19.17 -30.11
CA GLY A 511 -7.28 -18.46 -30.74
C GLY A 511 -5.97 -19.21 -30.54
N SER A 512 -4.93 -18.77 -31.24
CA SER A 512 -3.56 -19.23 -31.05
C SER A 512 -2.97 -18.67 -29.76
N ALA A 513 -1.81 -19.15 -29.41
CA ALA A 513 -1.03 -18.70 -28.27
C ALA A 513 -0.66 -17.20 -28.29
N ASP A 514 -0.58 -16.59 -29.47
CA ASP A 514 -0.17 -15.20 -29.67
C ASP A 514 -1.35 -14.25 -29.92
N ASP A 515 -2.58 -14.81 -29.95
CA ASP A 515 -3.79 -14.00 -30.10
C ASP A 515 -4.07 -13.15 -28.85
N THR A 516 -4.56 -11.95 -29.09
CA THR A 516 -5.19 -11.13 -28.07
C THR A 516 -6.70 -11.31 -28.11
N PHE A 517 -7.30 -11.34 -26.91
CA PHE A 517 -8.74 -11.42 -26.75
C PHE A 517 -9.25 -10.10 -26.16
N THR A 518 -10.38 -9.62 -26.66
CA THR A 518 -11.05 -8.45 -26.11
C THR A 518 -12.32 -8.87 -25.41
N VAL A 519 -12.40 -8.62 -24.11
CA VAL A 519 -13.62 -8.75 -23.30
C VAL A 519 -14.31 -7.41 -23.26
N THR A 520 -15.59 -7.35 -23.62
CA THR A 520 -16.41 -6.14 -23.55
C THR A 520 -17.57 -6.38 -22.60
N VAL A 521 -17.81 -5.45 -21.68
CA VAL A 521 -18.94 -5.47 -20.75
C VAL A 521 -19.62 -4.11 -20.72
N PRO A 522 -20.94 -4.03 -20.95
CA PRO A 522 -21.69 -2.79 -20.73
C PRO A 522 -21.96 -2.61 -19.23
N VAL A 523 -21.76 -1.38 -18.74
CA VAL A 523 -22.05 -0.98 -17.36
C VAL A 523 -22.98 0.23 -17.39
N THR A 524 -24.09 0.14 -16.70
CA THR A 524 -25.12 1.20 -16.64
C THR A 524 -25.28 1.71 -15.21
N ASN A 525 -25.28 3.00 -15.02
CA ASN A 525 -25.71 3.60 -13.76
C ASN A 525 -27.24 3.58 -13.72
N VAL A 526 -27.82 2.73 -12.87
CA VAL A 526 -29.29 2.58 -12.72
C VAL A 526 -29.86 3.34 -11.52
N GLY A 527 -29.02 4.03 -10.76
CA GLY A 527 -29.44 4.88 -9.64
C GLY A 527 -29.74 6.33 -10.06
N ASP A 528 -29.87 7.19 -9.08
CA ASP A 528 -30.40 8.57 -9.22
C ASP A 528 -29.32 9.67 -9.19
N ARG A 529 -28.05 9.31 -9.00
CA ARG A 529 -26.91 10.25 -8.96
C ARG A 529 -25.73 9.79 -9.80
N GLU A 530 -24.93 10.74 -10.23
CA GLU A 530 -23.66 10.44 -10.89
C GLU A 530 -22.72 9.68 -9.96
N GLY A 531 -21.98 8.72 -10.51
CA GLY A 531 -21.03 7.95 -9.74
C GLY A 531 -19.95 7.33 -10.62
N LYS A 532 -18.89 6.91 -9.93
CA LYS A 532 -17.78 6.17 -10.56
C LYS A 532 -17.80 4.73 -10.05
N ASP A 533 -17.45 3.77 -10.92
CA ASP A 533 -17.22 2.38 -10.51
C ASP A 533 -15.93 1.84 -11.13
N VAL A 534 -15.28 0.90 -10.45
CA VAL A 534 -14.09 0.21 -10.96
C VAL A 534 -14.51 -1.18 -11.42
N VAL A 535 -14.65 -1.32 -12.73
CA VAL A 535 -14.92 -2.60 -13.39
C VAL A 535 -13.67 -3.46 -13.31
N GLN A 536 -13.79 -4.69 -12.78
CA GLN A 536 -12.68 -5.60 -12.56
C GLN A 536 -12.87 -6.86 -13.40
N LEU A 537 -11.81 -7.29 -14.09
CA LEU A 537 -11.77 -8.53 -14.84
C LEU A 537 -10.86 -9.54 -14.15
N TYR A 538 -11.44 -10.67 -13.77
CA TYR A 538 -10.71 -11.82 -13.26
C TYR A 538 -10.75 -12.96 -14.28
N ILE A 539 -9.66 -13.70 -14.34
CA ILE A 539 -9.51 -14.88 -15.21
C ILE A 539 -9.31 -16.12 -14.35
N SER A 540 -10.00 -17.18 -14.70
CA SER A 540 -9.92 -18.51 -14.10
C SER A 540 -9.57 -19.54 -15.18
N ASP A 541 -8.59 -20.40 -14.93
CA ASP A 541 -8.32 -21.56 -15.77
C ASP A 541 -9.06 -22.79 -15.21
N LEU A 542 -10.14 -23.19 -15.89
CA LEU A 542 -11.06 -24.22 -15.40
C LEU A 542 -10.52 -25.65 -15.51
N LYS A 543 -9.47 -25.87 -16.31
CA LYS A 543 -8.89 -27.20 -16.58
C LYS A 543 -7.36 -27.16 -16.49
N SER A 544 -6.84 -26.36 -15.55
CA SER A 544 -5.42 -26.27 -15.35
C SER A 544 -4.80 -27.63 -15.00
N THR A 545 -3.68 -27.95 -15.63
CA THR A 545 -2.86 -29.13 -15.31
C THR A 545 -1.79 -28.83 -14.27
N ILE A 546 -1.67 -27.57 -13.87
CA ILE A 546 -0.81 -27.10 -12.78
C ILE A 546 -1.65 -26.43 -11.71
N ASP A 547 -1.11 -26.32 -10.51
CA ASP A 547 -1.78 -25.58 -9.43
C ASP A 547 -1.87 -24.09 -9.79
N ARG A 548 -3.08 -23.53 -9.84
CA ARG A 548 -3.36 -22.11 -10.15
C ARG A 548 -4.42 -21.55 -9.21
N PRO A 549 -4.39 -20.24 -8.94
CA PRO A 549 -5.46 -19.58 -8.19
C PRO A 549 -6.83 -19.81 -8.85
N VAL A 550 -7.88 -19.86 -8.03
CA VAL A 550 -9.27 -19.98 -8.50
C VAL A 550 -9.61 -18.88 -9.50
N LYS A 551 -9.13 -17.68 -9.24
CA LYS A 551 -9.21 -16.53 -10.15
C LYS A 551 -8.03 -15.59 -9.90
N GLU A 552 -7.67 -14.80 -10.91
CA GLU A 552 -6.62 -13.78 -10.84
C GLU A 552 -7.10 -12.49 -11.50
N LEU A 553 -6.86 -11.36 -10.85
CA LEU A 553 -7.11 -10.04 -11.45
C LEU A 553 -6.21 -9.86 -12.68
N LYS A 554 -6.81 -9.55 -13.83
CA LYS A 554 -6.09 -9.31 -15.10
C LYS A 554 -6.59 -8.07 -15.83
N GLY A 555 -7.47 -7.29 -15.21
CA GLY A 555 -7.90 -6.00 -15.73
C GLY A 555 -8.75 -5.23 -14.73
N PHE A 556 -8.59 -3.91 -14.70
CA PHE A 556 -9.52 -3.01 -14.02
C PHE A 556 -9.61 -1.68 -14.75
N LYS A 557 -10.78 -1.04 -14.69
CA LYS A 557 -11.00 0.25 -15.33
C LYS A 557 -12.07 1.05 -14.59
N LYS A 558 -11.73 2.26 -14.17
CA LYS A 558 -12.67 3.19 -13.54
C LYS A 558 -13.49 3.90 -14.62
N VAL A 559 -14.81 3.92 -14.47
CA VAL A 559 -15.76 4.63 -15.33
C VAL A 559 -16.57 5.61 -14.51
N SER A 560 -16.94 6.76 -15.08
CA SER A 560 -17.85 7.75 -14.49
C SER A 560 -19.11 7.79 -15.33
N LEU A 561 -20.29 7.63 -14.69
CA LEU A 561 -21.58 7.51 -15.37
C LEU A 561 -22.64 8.37 -14.67
N LYS A 562 -23.37 9.14 -15.45
CA LYS A 562 -24.57 9.85 -15.02
C LYS A 562 -25.75 8.86 -14.87
N PRO A 563 -26.81 9.21 -14.14
CA PRO A 563 -28.04 8.42 -14.10
C PRO A 563 -28.53 8.02 -15.48
N GLY A 564 -28.77 6.73 -15.70
CA GLY A 564 -29.21 6.16 -16.97
C GLY A 564 -28.12 5.98 -18.04
N GLU A 565 -26.91 6.48 -17.81
CA GLU A 565 -25.80 6.35 -18.77
C GLU A 565 -25.21 4.95 -18.76
N THR A 566 -24.84 4.47 -19.96
CA THR A 566 -24.16 3.17 -20.18
C THR A 566 -22.83 3.39 -20.87
N ALA A 567 -21.78 2.75 -20.37
CA ALA A 567 -20.48 2.66 -21.02
C ALA A 567 -20.14 1.20 -21.39
N GLU A 568 -19.51 1.00 -22.54
CA GLU A 568 -18.87 -0.26 -22.88
C GLU A 568 -17.42 -0.26 -22.38
N VAL A 569 -17.15 -1.13 -21.40
CA VAL A 569 -15.81 -1.31 -20.86
C VAL A 569 -15.11 -2.45 -21.57
N LYS A 570 -13.92 -2.19 -22.10
CA LYS A 570 -13.13 -3.15 -22.88
C LYS A 570 -11.82 -3.46 -22.18
N PHE A 571 -11.50 -4.76 -22.10
CA PHE A 571 -10.25 -5.29 -21.59
C PHE A 571 -9.56 -6.12 -22.66
N THR A 572 -8.26 -5.92 -22.82
CA THR A 572 -7.43 -6.76 -23.68
C THR A 572 -6.73 -7.82 -22.82
N ILE A 573 -6.97 -9.07 -23.12
CA ILE A 573 -6.27 -10.21 -22.53
C ILE A 573 -5.15 -10.58 -23.49
N SER A 574 -3.92 -10.32 -23.05
CA SER A 574 -2.72 -10.68 -23.79
C SER A 574 -2.22 -12.08 -23.40
N ARG A 575 -1.22 -12.54 -24.12
CA ARG A 575 -0.45 -13.73 -23.80
C ARG A 575 0.01 -13.77 -22.34
N ASP A 576 0.56 -12.68 -21.84
CA ASP A 576 1.16 -12.62 -20.51
C ASP A 576 0.12 -12.76 -19.39
N ALA A 577 -1.11 -12.28 -19.63
CA ALA A 577 -2.22 -12.45 -18.69
C ALA A 577 -2.60 -13.92 -18.44
N LEU A 578 -2.23 -14.83 -19.37
CA LEU A 578 -2.54 -16.26 -19.33
C LEU A 578 -1.32 -17.11 -18.93
N SER A 579 -0.15 -16.51 -18.74
CA SER A 579 1.10 -17.19 -18.45
C SER A 579 1.25 -17.55 -16.97
N TYR A 580 2.10 -18.51 -16.68
CA TYR A 580 2.63 -18.86 -15.37
C TYR A 580 4.14 -18.99 -15.45
N PHE A 581 4.84 -18.95 -14.33
CA PHE A 581 6.29 -19.15 -14.32
C PHE A 581 6.64 -20.63 -14.10
N ASP A 582 7.29 -21.25 -15.09
CA ASP A 582 7.84 -22.61 -15.02
C ASP A 582 9.22 -22.54 -14.36
N ALA A 583 9.28 -22.87 -13.08
CA ALA A 583 10.49 -22.77 -12.28
C ALA A 583 11.58 -23.76 -12.74
N ASP A 584 11.21 -24.94 -13.24
CA ASP A 584 12.15 -25.96 -13.72
C ASP A 584 12.90 -25.51 -14.99
N LYS A 585 12.22 -24.71 -15.83
CA LYS A 585 12.81 -24.17 -17.07
C LYS A 585 13.24 -22.70 -16.94
N HIS A 586 12.97 -22.10 -15.80
CA HIS A 586 13.22 -20.68 -15.54
C HIS A 586 12.67 -19.76 -16.65
N GLN A 587 11.39 -19.96 -17.01
CA GLN A 587 10.75 -19.18 -18.07
C GLN A 587 9.23 -19.05 -17.89
N TRP A 588 8.66 -18.00 -18.46
CA TRP A 588 7.22 -17.87 -18.55
C TRP A 588 6.66 -18.86 -19.57
N ALA A 589 5.68 -19.65 -19.15
CA ALA A 589 5.05 -20.71 -19.92
C ALA A 589 3.53 -20.58 -19.93
N ARG A 590 2.87 -21.34 -20.81
CA ARG A 590 1.42 -21.43 -20.91
C ARG A 590 1.00 -22.86 -21.14
N GLN A 591 -0.17 -23.21 -20.71
CA GLN A 591 -0.80 -24.46 -21.07
C GLN A 591 -1.28 -24.44 -22.53
N ALA A 592 -1.31 -25.58 -23.17
CA ALA A 592 -1.73 -25.72 -24.57
C ALA A 592 -3.20 -25.32 -24.79
N ALA A 593 -4.05 -25.48 -23.77
CA ALA A 593 -5.45 -25.06 -23.79
C ALA A 593 -5.82 -24.46 -22.44
N ILE A 594 -6.43 -23.28 -22.45
CA ILE A 594 -6.91 -22.58 -21.26
C ILE A 594 -8.42 -22.40 -21.40
N TYR A 595 -9.17 -22.85 -20.39
CA TYR A 595 -10.61 -22.71 -20.31
C TYR A 595 -10.93 -21.57 -19.34
N ILE A 596 -11.34 -20.41 -19.87
CA ILE A 596 -11.48 -19.18 -19.10
C ILE A 596 -12.92 -19.01 -18.62
N GLN A 597 -13.10 -18.84 -17.32
CA GLN A 597 -14.30 -18.28 -16.71
C GLN A 597 -14.02 -16.82 -16.32
N ARG A 598 -15.00 -15.96 -16.57
CA ARG A 598 -14.93 -14.52 -16.27
C ARG A 598 -15.73 -14.22 -15.02
N TYR A 599 -15.14 -13.45 -14.13
CA TYR A 599 -15.83 -12.82 -13.01
C TYR A 599 -15.75 -11.30 -13.23
N LEU A 600 -16.88 -10.66 -13.30
CA LEU A 600 -17.00 -9.20 -13.27
C LEU A 600 -17.43 -8.81 -11.86
N SER A 601 -16.96 -7.69 -11.35
CA SER A 601 -17.07 -7.27 -9.94
C SER A 601 -18.36 -7.73 -9.23
N LEU A 602 -18.19 -8.18 -8.02
CA LEU A 602 -19.27 -8.60 -7.10
C LEU A 602 -20.06 -7.40 -6.60
#